data_d266a671f415d5a5b3c426aaf80ae69e
#
_entry.id   d266a671f415d5a5b3c426aaf80ae69e
#
_cell.length_a   1.000
_cell.length_b   1.000
_cell.length_c   1.000
_cell.angle_alpha   90.00
_cell.angle_beta   90.00
_cell.angle_gamma   90.00
#
_symmetry.space_group_name_H-M   'P 1'
#
loop_
_entity.id
_entity.type
_entity.pdbx_description
1 polymer ?
#
loop_
_entity_poly.entity_id
_entity_poly.type
_entity_poly.pdbx_seq_one_letter_code
_entity_poly.pdbx_strand_id
1 'polypeptide(L)'
;TSASNLAFSKPAYPYGTDHGYGLRSEIGTATFPTFESIREFIPKEDWWPLPTDEQLKNDPNTVWNKHFFGKEAWNAKPIDYKKAVNEQFGESDSLEEFCEKAQLLNMEVVKGMYEAWNDKMWNDASGLLLWMSHPAYPSFVWQTYDYYYDPTGAYWGAKKACEHLHIQWNASNNSIKVINTTAKDLRRVCAKAVVYNLNGKEVSDCSRIKWLDVSAGNIAEAFV
;
A
#
# COMPACT_ATOMS: atom_id res chain seq x y z
N THR A 1 12.28 -6.35 -0.33
CA THR A 1 11.98 -4.91 -0.28
C THR A 1 10.52 -4.71 -0.57
N SER A 2 9.75 -4.21 0.40
CA SER A 2 8.33 -3.94 0.19
C SER A 2 8.14 -2.89 -0.92
N ALA A 3 7.01 -2.90 -1.60
CA ALA A 3 6.70 -1.90 -2.63
C ALA A 3 6.73 -0.45 -2.06
N SER A 4 6.50 -0.27 -0.75
CA SER A 4 6.67 1.00 -0.06
C SER A 4 8.13 1.48 -0.07
N ASN A 5 9.10 0.59 0.16
CA ASN A 5 10.52 0.94 0.06
C ASN A 5 10.92 1.36 -1.35
N LEU A 6 10.32 0.75 -2.38
CA LEU A 6 10.53 1.17 -3.77
C LEU A 6 9.93 2.55 -4.04
N ALA A 7 8.78 2.87 -3.46
CA ALA A 7 8.15 4.18 -3.61
C ALA A 7 8.96 5.32 -2.98
N PHE A 8 9.64 5.07 -1.84
CA PHE A 8 10.48 6.08 -1.17
C PHE A 8 11.90 6.17 -1.75
N SER A 9 12.48 5.07 -2.23
CA SER A 9 13.90 5.02 -2.62
C SER A 9 14.15 5.33 -4.09
N LYS A 10 13.15 5.17 -4.95
CA LYS A 10 13.28 5.45 -6.38
C LYS A 10 12.00 6.13 -6.86
N PRO A 11 12.10 7.18 -7.70
CA PRO A 11 10.93 7.64 -8.44
C PRO A 11 10.41 6.44 -9.20
N ALA A 12 9.26 5.97 -8.77
CA ALA A 12 8.75 4.67 -9.04
C ALA A 12 8.75 4.32 -10.50
N TYR A 13 9.21 3.15 -10.72
CA TYR A 13 8.77 2.28 -11.77
C TYR A 13 9.65 2.13 -12.96
N PRO A 14 9.64 0.94 -13.56
CA PRO A 14 10.73 0.39 -14.36
C PRO A 14 11.04 1.14 -15.66
N TYR A 15 10.55 2.34 -15.82
CA TYR A 15 10.73 3.15 -17.01
C TYR A 15 11.90 4.15 -16.95
N GLY A 16 12.89 3.86 -16.16
CA GLY A 16 14.11 4.65 -16.16
C GLY A 16 14.30 5.50 -14.93
N THR A 17 15.54 5.68 -14.60
CA THR A 17 16.04 6.23 -13.35
C THR A 17 15.93 7.74 -13.23
N ASP A 18 15.54 8.44 -14.29
CA ASP A 18 15.65 9.90 -14.40
C ASP A 18 14.29 10.62 -14.42
N HIS A 19 13.20 9.91 -14.21
CA HIS A 19 11.89 10.53 -14.15
C HIS A 19 11.57 10.93 -12.72
N GLY A 20 11.55 12.23 -12.48
CA GLY A 20 11.11 12.83 -11.22
C GLY A 20 9.68 12.39 -10.84
N TYR A 21 9.28 12.71 -9.64
CA TYR A 21 7.94 12.39 -9.15
C TYR A 21 6.85 13.05 -9.99
N GLY A 22 6.93 14.35 -10.23
CA GLY A 22 6.02 15.11 -11.07
C GLY A 22 4.53 14.86 -10.79
N LEU A 23 3.72 14.97 -11.84
CA LEU A 23 2.36 14.47 -11.88
C LEU A 23 2.34 13.06 -12.45
N ARG A 24 2.02 12.09 -11.62
CA ARG A 24 1.91 10.71 -12.03
C ARG A 24 0.47 10.39 -12.42
N SER A 25 0.25 10.10 -13.70
CA SER A 25 -1.08 9.79 -14.22
C SER A 25 -1.58 8.39 -13.85
N GLU A 26 -0.67 7.49 -13.49
CA GLU A 26 -0.99 6.11 -13.12
C GLU A 26 0.01 5.58 -12.10
N ILE A 27 -0.49 5.12 -10.96
CA ILE A 27 0.26 4.30 -10.00
C ILE A 27 -0.70 3.32 -9.35
N GLY A 28 -0.27 2.08 -9.16
CA GLY A 28 -1.08 1.07 -8.51
C GLY A 28 -0.33 -0.23 -8.29
N THR A 29 -1.00 -1.15 -7.62
CA THR A 29 -0.50 -2.49 -7.37
C THR A 29 -1.65 -3.48 -7.43
N ALA A 30 -1.35 -4.77 -7.59
CA ALA A 30 -2.35 -5.81 -7.42
C ALA A 30 -3.00 -5.69 -6.04
N THR A 31 -4.31 -5.82 -6.01
CA THR A 31 -5.12 -5.63 -4.82
C THR A 31 -6.10 -6.78 -4.69
N PHE A 32 -6.03 -7.49 -3.59
CA PHE A 32 -6.92 -8.61 -3.32
C PHE A 32 -8.26 -8.06 -2.77
N PRO A 33 -9.42 -8.60 -3.20
CA PRO A 33 -10.72 -8.23 -2.63
C PRO A 33 -10.84 -8.67 -1.16
N THR A 34 -11.87 -8.19 -0.48
CA THR A 34 -12.25 -8.69 0.84
C THR A 34 -12.71 -10.15 0.76
N PHE A 35 -12.72 -10.87 1.88
CA PHE A 35 -13.23 -12.24 1.90
C PHE A 35 -14.71 -12.28 1.55
N GLU A 36 -15.49 -11.29 1.99
CA GLU A 36 -16.90 -11.13 1.66
C GLU A 36 -17.13 -11.08 0.16
N SER A 37 -16.31 -10.33 -0.54
CA SER A 37 -16.41 -10.19 -2.00
C SER A 37 -15.89 -11.42 -2.75
N ILE A 38 -14.81 -12.04 -2.28
CA ILE A 38 -14.27 -13.25 -2.90
C ILE A 38 -15.28 -14.39 -2.92
N ARG A 39 -16.06 -14.54 -1.88
CA ARG A 39 -17.09 -15.59 -1.78
C ARG A 39 -18.14 -15.51 -2.88
N GLU A 40 -18.33 -14.34 -3.47
CA GLU A 40 -19.34 -14.12 -4.52
C GLU A 40 -18.90 -14.65 -5.88
N PHE A 41 -17.59 -14.87 -6.10
CA PHE A 41 -17.11 -15.28 -7.43
C PHE A 41 -16.14 -16.46 -7.42
N ILE A 42 -15.58 -16.86 -6.27
CA ILE A 42 -14.77 -18.07 -6.14
C ILE A 42 -15.65 -19.20 -5.60
N PRO A 43 -15.77 -20.34 -6.32
CA PRO A 43 -16.48 -21.51 -5.81
C PRO A 43 -15.92 -21.97 -4.46
N LYS A 44 -16.79 -22.43 -3.57
CA LYS A 44 -16.41 -22.83 -2.21
C LYS A 44 -15.37 -23.95 -2.17
N GLU A 45 -15.41 -24.84 -3.11
CA GLU A 45 -14.43 -25.93 -3.29
C GLU A 45 -13.02 -25.42 -3.63
N ASP A 46 -12.90 -24.21 -4.18
CA ASP A 46 -11.64 -23.59 -4.54
C ASP A 46 -11.12 -22.59 -3.48
N TRP A 47 -11.80 -22.47 -2.34
CA TRP A 47 -11.37 -21.55 -1.27
C TRP A 47 -10.11 -22.06 -0.58
N TRP A 48 -10.02 -23.37 -0.37
CA TRP A 48 -8.91 -23.98 0.36
C TRP A 48 -8.62 -25.41 -0.09
N PRO A 49 -7.35 -25.82 -0.20
CA PRO A 49 -6.14 -25.00 0.00
C PRO A 49 -5.94 -23.96 -1.11
N LEU A 50 -5.16 -22.92 -0.82
CA LEU A 50 -4.78 -21.95 -1.85
C LEU A 50 -4.02 -22.65 -2.98
N PRO A 51 -4.12 -22.17 -4.23
CA PRO A 51 -3.34 -22.71 -5.33
C PRO A 51 -1.85 -22.74 -5.01
N THR A 52 -1.18 -23.84 -5.33
CA THR A 52 0.26 -23.98 -5.15
C THR A 52 1.03 -23.04 -6.07
N ASP A 53 2.28 -22.76 -5.74
CA ASP A 53 3.16 -21.93 -6.58
C ASP A 53 3.34 -22.54 -7.98
N GLU A 54 3.41 -23.86 -8.07
CA GLU A 54 3.48 -24.58 -9.33
C GLU A 54 2.23 -24.36 -10.19
N GLN A 55 1.02 -24.47 -9.57
CA GLN A 55 -0.24 -24.20 -10.24
C GLN A 55 -0.34 -22.76 -10.71
N LEU A 56 -0.03 -21.78 -9.83
CA LEU A 56 -0.09 -20.37 -10.19
C LEU A 56 0.88 -19.98 -11.32
N LYS A 57 2.01 -20.69 -11.41
CA LYS A 57 3.02 -20.43 -12.44
C LYS A 57 2.68 -21.06 -13.77
N ASN A 58 2.15 -22.28 -13.78
CA ASN A 58 2.09 -23.13 -14.97
C ASN A 58 0.68 -23.42 -15.46
N ASP A 59 -0.34 -23.30 -14.61
CA ASP A 59 -1.73 -23.58 -14.98
C ASP A 59 -2.55 -22.28 -15.13
N PRO A 60 -2.82 -21.83 -16.38
CA PRO A 60 -3.62 -20.63 -16.61
C PRO A 60 -5.09 -20.83 -16.21
N ASN A 61 -5.53 -22.05 -15.94
CA ASN A 61 -6.91 -22.41 -15.63
C ASN A 61 -7.18 -22.44 -14.12
N THR A 62 -6.18 -22.21 -13.27
CA THR A 62 -6.49 -22.02 -11.85
C THR A 62 -7.51 -20.90 -11.68
N VAL A 63 -8.39 -21.02 -10.70
CA VAL A 63 -9.40 -20.01 -10.42
C VAL A 63 -8.75 -18.62 -10.18
N TRP A 64 -7.61 -18.58 -9.53
CA TRP A 64 -6.89 -17.32 -9.32
C TRP A 64 -6.36 -16.72 -10.63
N ASN A 65 -5.73 -17.54 -11.48
CA ASN A 65 -5.19 -17.03 -12.76
C ASN A 65 -6.28 -16.50 -13.69
N LYS A 66 -7.50 -17.07 -13.64
CA LYS A 66 -8.64 -16.56 -14.41
C LYS A 66 -9.13 -15.19 -13.95
N HIS A 67 -8.92 -14.86 -12.69
CA HIS A 67 -9.33 -13.58 -12.09
C HIS A 67 -8.19 -12.54 -12.00
N PHE A 68 -6.97 -12.91 -12.37
CA PHE A 68 -5.91 -11.97 -12.70
C PHE A 68 -5.91 -11.69 -14.20
N PHE A 69 -5.18 -10.67 -14.67
CA PHE A 69 -5.02 -10.39 -16.10
C PHE A 69 -4.26 -11.47 -16.88
N GLY A 70 -4.33 -12.70 -16.42
CA GLY A 70 -3.65 -13.83 -17.00
C GLY A 70 -2.13 -13.76 -16.86
N LYS A 71 -1.44 -14.76 -17.41
CA LYS A 71 0.02 -14.85 -17.40
C LYS A 71 0.74 -13.79 -18.22
N GLU A 72 0.00 -13.04 -19.02
CA GLU A 72 0.51 -11.91 -19.83
C GLU A 72 0.76 -10.65 -19.00
N ALA A 73 0.16 -10.53 -17.80
CA ALA A 73 0.36 -9.37 -16.94
C ALA A 73 1.75 -9.42 -16.28
N TRP A 74 2.64 -8.59 -16.77
CA TRP A 74 4.05 -8.56 -16.35
C TRP A 74 4.27 -8.07 -14.90
N ASN A 75 3.30 -7.35 -14.31
CA ASN A 75 3.41 -6.69 -13.00
C ASN A 75 2.33 -7.07 -11.99
N ALA A 76 1.51 -8.07 -12.28
CA ALA A 76 0.41 -8.50 -11.41
C ALA A 76 0.24 -10.02 -11.45
N LYS A 77 1.33 -10.75 -11.18
CA LYS A 77 1.29 -12.22 -11.17
C LYS A 77 0.74 -12.72 -9.85
N PRO A 78 -0.22 -13.67 -9.88
CA PRO A 78 -0.79 -14.24 -8.66
C PRO A 78 0.25 -14.84 -7.71
N ILE A 79 1.26 -15.51 -8.28
CA ILE A 79 2.33 -16.13 -7.49
C ILE A 79 3.17 -15.08 -6.73
N ASP A 80 3.50 -13.96 -7.36
CA ASP A 80 4.31 -12.91 -6.73
C ASP A 80 3.51 -12.24 -5.60
N TYR A 81 2.20 -12.07 -5.80
CA TYR A 81 1.30 -11.54 -4.79
C TYR A 81 1.18 -12.46 -3.57
N LYS A 82 0.92 -13.77 -3.79
CA LYS A 82 0.88 -14.77 -2.73
C LYS A 82 2.17 -14.80 -1.92
N LYS A 83 3.32 -14.77 -2.61
CA LYS A 83 4.62 -14.72 -1.95
C LYS A 83 4.80 -13.47 -1.10
N ALA A 84 4.42 -12.29 -1.60
CA ALA A 84 4.53 -11.04 -0.86
C ALA A 84 3.69 -11.07 0.43
N VAL A 85 2.48 -11.62 0.39
CA VAL A 85 1.63 -11.79 1.58
C VAL A 85 2.30 -12.75 2.58
N ASN A 86 2.76 -13.91 2.12
CA ASN A 86 3.35 -14.93 2.99
C ASN A 86 4.68 -14.49 3.59
N GLU A 87 5.52 -13.79 2.83
CA GLU A 87 6.79 -13.23 3.32
C GLU A 87 6.59 -12.18 4.41
N GLN A 88 5.53 -11.38 4.30
CA GLN A 88 5.27 -10.31 5.26
C GLN A 88 4.53 -10.78 6.51
N PHE A 89 3.53 -11.63 6.36
CA PHE A 89 2.60 -11.99 7.43
C PHE A 89 2.57 -13.49 7.77
N GLY A 90 3.41 -14.30 7.13
CA GLY A 90 3.40 -15.76 7.27
C GLY A 90 2.29 -16.43 6.48
N GLU A 91 2.38 -17.75 6.38
CA GLU A 91 1.36 -18.58 5.72
C GLU A 91 0.01 -18.48 6.46
N SER A 92 -1.06 -18.75 5.75
CA SER A 92 -2.42 -18.69 6.26
C SER A 92 -3.01 -20.10 6.37
N ASP A 93 -3.98 -20.27 7.26
CA ASP A 93 -4.69 -21.55 7.46
C ASP A 93 -6.07 -21.57 6.76
N SER A 94 -6.48 -20.45 6.17
CA SER A 94 -7.75 -20.31 5.44
C SER A 94 -7.68 -19.20 4.40
N LEU A 95 -8.64 -19.20 3.43
CA LEU A 95 -8.80 -18.08 2.49
C LEU A 95 -9.15 -16.79 3.21
N GLU A 96 -9.98 -16.85 4.26
CA GLU A 96 -10.36 -15.67 5.06
C GLU A 96 -9.14 -15.00 5.67
N GLU A 97 -8.30 -15.76 6.36
CA GLU A 97 -7.06 -15.25 6.93
C GLU A 97 -6.10 -14.69 5.87
N PHE A 98 -6.01 -15.36 4.71
CA PHE A 98 -5.22 -14.85 3.60
C PHE A 98 -5.75 -13.51 3.09
N CYS A 99 -7.07 -13.36 2.97
CA CYS A 99 -7.70 -12.09 2.58
C CYS A 99 -7.41 -10.98 3.58
N GLU A 100 -7.48 -11.24 4.89
CA GLU A 100 -7.15 -10.25 5.93
C GLU A 100 -5.70 -9.78 5.80
N LYS A 101 -4.76 -10.70 5.67
CA LYS A 101 -3.34 -10.39 5.44
C LYS A 101 -3.13 -9.60 4.14
N ALA A 102 -3.85 -9.96 3.09
CA ALA A 102 -3.82 -9.27 1.82
C ALA A 102 -4.34 -7.83 1.92
N GLN A 103 -5.41 -7.58 2.69
CA GLN A 103 -5.88 -6.22 2.94
C GLN A 103 -4.83 -5.37 3.66
N LEU A 104 -4.12 -5.93 4.65
CA LEU A 104 -3.03 -5.23 5.33
C LEU A 104 -1.89 -4.90 4.38
N LEU A 105 -1.46 -5.86 3.54
CA LEU A 105 -0.44 -5.62 2.52
C LEU A 105 -0.84 -4.48 1.57
N ASN A 106 -2.06 -4.51 1.06
CA ASN A 106 -2.57 -3.49 0.14
C ASN A 106 -2.62 -2.11 0.80
N MET A 107 -3.06 -2.05 2.05
CA MET A 107 -3.10 -0.81 2.82
C MET A 107 -1.70 -0.21 2.98
N GLU A 108 -0.72 -0.99 3.40
CA GLU A 108 0.66 -0.53 3.58
C GLU A 108 1.30 -0.07 2.28
N VAL A 109 1.13 -0.85 1.21
CA VAL A 109 1.74 -0.56 -0.09
C VAL A 109 1.18 0.73 -0.68
N VAL A 110 -0.15 0.89 -0.72
CA VAL A 110 -0.78 2.08 -1.30
C VAL A 110 -0.54 3.31 -0.40
N LYS A 111 -0.60 3.16 0.93
CA LYS A 111 -0.22 4.22 1.85
C LYS A 111 1.19 4.71 1.56
N GLY A 112 2.17 3.80 1.45
CA GLY A 112 3.55 4.13 1.13
C GLY A 112 3.74 4.82 -0.21
N MET A 113 2.94 4.47 -1.24
CA MET A 113 2.96 5.15 -2.53
C MET A 113 2.58 6.63 -2.39
N TYR A 114 1.50 6.94 -1.69
CA TYR A 114 1.06 8.32 -1.47
C TYR A 114 2.02 9.08 -0.55
N GLU A 115 2.53 8.46 0.50
CA GLU A 115 3.50 9.07 1.41
C GLU A 115 4.81 9.43 0.70
N ALA A 116 5.23 8.65 -0.30
CA ALA A 116 6.40 8.99 -1.11
C ALA A 116 6.19 10.28 -1.92
N TRP A 117 4.98 10.50 -2.45
CA TRP A 117 4.62 11.75 -3.11
C TRP A 117 4.52 12.92 -2.12
N ASN A 118 3.92 12.70 -0.97
CA ASN A 118 3.88 13.70 0.10
C ASN A 118 5.29 14.16 0.50
N ASP A 119 6.25 13.24 0.58
CA ASP A 119 7.65 13.57 0.92
C ASP A 119 8.31 14.54 -0.08
N LYS A 120 7.86 14.54 -1.31
CA LYS A 120 8.44 15.33 -2.42
C LYS A 120 7.60 16.54 -2.82
N MET A 121 6.45 16.78 -2.19
CA MET A 121 5.65 17.95 -2.48
C MET A 121 6.32 19.19 -1.84
N TRP A 122 6.49 20.29 -2.50
CA TRP A 122 6.13 20.67 -3.87
C TRP A 122 7.38 20.86 -4.74
N ASN A 123 8.47 20.22 -4.35
CA ASN A 123 9.73 20.35 -5.06
C ASN A 123 9.74 19.54 -6.35
N ASP A 124 9.32 18.29 -6.25
CA ASP A 124 9.41 17.32 -7.35
C ASP A 124 8.08 16.59 -7.57
N ALA A 125 7.16 16.63 -6.62
CA ALA A 125 5.86 15.99 -6.71
C ALA A 125 4.71 17.01 -6.72
N SER A 126 3.83 16.90 -7.71
CA SER A 126 2.65 17.77 -7.89
C SER A 126 1.32 17.01 -7.84
N GLY A 127 1.31 15.72 -8.06
CA GLY A 127 0.08 14.93 -8.00
C GLY A 127 0.27 13.47 -8.33
N LEU A 128 -0.73 12.68 -7.96
CA LEU A 128 -0.73 11.22 -8.11
C LEU A 128 -2.16 10.74 -8.35
N LEU A 129 -2.37 9.97 -9.42
CA LEU A 129 -3.63 9.31 -9.72
C LEU A 129 -3.49 7.80 -9.57
N LEU A 130 -4.36 7.20 -8.78
CA LEU A 130 -4.32 5.77 -8.52
C LEU A 130 -4.93 4.99 -9.69
N TRP A 131 -4.22 4.03 -10.23
CA TRP A 131 -4.69 3.05 -11.17
C TRP A 131 -4.99 1.75 -10.44
N MET A 132 -6.26 1.31 -10.36
CA MET A 132 -7.44 2.06 -10.75
C MET A 132 -8.50 2.01 -9.65
N SER A 133 -9.58 2.78 -9.81
CA SER A 133 -10.62 2.85 -8.77
C SER A 133 -11.48 1.60 -8.70
N HIS A 134 -11.90 1.04 -9.84
CA HIS A 134 -12.88 -0.05 -9.90
C HIS A 134 -12.62 -0.98 -11.10
N PRO A 135 -12.60 -2.30 -10.93
CA PRO A 135 -12.38 -3.26 -12.00
C PRO A 135 -13.64 -3.49 -12.83
N ALA A 136 -13.49 -3.93 -14.08
CA ALA A 136 -14.58 -4.23 -14.99
C ALA A 136 -15.25 -5.59 -14.73
N TYR A 137 -14.64 -6.45 -13.95
CA TYR A 137 -15.12 -7.79 -13.59
C TYR A 137 -14.54 -8.21 -12.23
N PRO A 138 -15.09 -9.22 -11.54
CA PRO A 138 -14.51 -9.73 -10.30
C PRO A 138 -13.07 -10.21 -10.53
N SER A 139 -12.11 -9.54 -9.89
CA SER A 139 -10.69 -9.76 -10.16
C SER A 139 -9.79 -9.46 -8.97
N PHE A 140 -8.52 -9.85 -9.07
CA PHE A 140 -7.46 -9.60 -8.09
C PHE A 140 -6.46 -8.55 -8.58
N VAL A 141 -6.87 -7.66 -9.46
CA VAL A 141 -6.00 -6.66 -10.08
C VAL A 141 -6.23 -5.28 -9.48
N TRP A 142 -5.50 -4.27 -9.95
CA TRP A 142 -5.55 -2.89 -9.44
C TRP A 142 -6.97 -2.42 -9.16
N GLN A 143 -7.31 -2.21 -7.89
CA GLN A 143 -8.65 -1.79 -7.49
C GLN A 143 -8.61 -1.10 -6.13
N THR A 144 -9.26 0.05 -6.04
CA THR A 144 -9.49 0.77 -4.79
C THR A 144 -10.78 0.28 -4.13
N TYR A 145 -11.81 0.14 -4.94
CA TYR A 145 -13.04 -0.59 -4.65
C TYR A 145 -13.04 -1.86 -5.47
N ASP A 146 -13.41 -2.96 -4.88
CA ASP A 146 -13.56 -4.20 -5.65
C ASP A 146 -14.81 -4.18 -6.54
N TYR A 147 -15.04 -5.25 -7.29
CA TYR A 147 -16.16 -5.31 -8.24
C TYR A 147 -17.53 -5.09 -7.57
N TYR A 148 -17.66 -5.45 -6.31
CA TYR A 148 -18.89 -5.32 -5.51
C TYR A 148 -18.99 -4.00 -4.75
N TYR A 149 -18.09 -3.05 -5.04
CA TYR A 149 -17.98 -1.73 -4.41
C TYR A 149 -17.51 -1.72 -2.96
N ASP A 150 -16.97 -2.83 -2.45
CA ASP A 150 -16.35 -2.84 -1.15
C ASP A 150 -14.98 -2.13 -1.17
N PRO A 151 -14.70 -1.24 -0.22
CA PRO A 151 -13.41 -0.58 -0.13
C PRO A 151 -12.33 -1.57 0.31
N THR A 152 -11.31 -1.73 -0.51
CA THR A 152 -10.16 -2.61 -0.21
C THR A 152 -9.13 -1.92 0.68
N GLY A 153 -8.09 -2.65 1.10
CA GLY A 153 -6.93 -2.08 1.79
C GLY A 153 -6.29 -0.91 1.04
N ALA A 154 -6.34 -0.91 -0.30
CA ALA A 154 -5.85 0.19 -1.12
C ALA A 154 -6.60 1.51 -0.85
N TYR A 155 -7.92 1.46 -0.69
CA TYR A 155 -8.72 2.62 -0.31
C TYR A 155 -8.28 3.18 1.06
N TRP A 156 -8.17 2.31 2.04
CA TRP A 156 -7.83 2.73 3.40
C TRP A 156 -6.41 3.28 3.49
N GLY A 157 -5.47 2.70 2.75
CA GLY A 157 -4.10 3.20 2.64
C GLY A 157 -4.03 4.60 2.02
N ALA A 158 -4.69 4.81 0.88
CA ALA A 158 -4.77 6.10 0.22
C ALA A 158 -5.45 7.15 1.13
N LYS A 159 -6.60 6.80 1.72
CA LYS A 159 -7.32 7.68 2.65
C LYS A 159 -6.45 8.13 3.82
N LYS A 160 -5.67 7.21 4.41
CA LYS A 160 -4.79 7.52 5.53
C LYS A 160 -3.65 8.46 5.12
N ALA A 161 -3.00 8.18 3.99
CA ALA A 161 -1.91 9.02 3.50
C ALA A 161 -2.35 10.41 3.03
N CYS A 162 -3.63 10.56 2.64
CA CYS A 162 -4.23 11.83 2.20
C CYS A 162 -4.87 12.65 3.32
N GLU A 163 -4.66 12.34 4.60
CA GLU A 163 -5.10 13.20 5.70
C GLU A 163 -4.44 14.57 5.60
N HIS A 164 -5.20 15.63 5.82
CA HIS A 164 -4.70 17.01 5.67
C HIS A 164 -3.59 17.39 6.65
N LEU A 165 -3.61 16.80 7.83
CA LEU A 165 -2.49 16.80 8.76
C LEU A 165 -2.08 15.35 8.94
N HIS A 166 -0.93 15.00 8.39
CA HIS A 166 -0.44 13.63 8.36
C HIS A 166 0.95 13.52 8.94
N ILE A 167 1.24 12.43 9.61
CA ILE A 167 2.58 12.07 10.06
C ILE A 167 3.00 10.77 9.37
N GLN A 168 4.21 10.74 8.81
CA GLN A 168 4.72 9.59 8.09
C GLN A 168 6.16 9.27 8.46
N TRP A 169 6.50 8.00 8.34
CA TRP A 169 7.86 7.51 8.40
C TRP A 169 8.36 7.20 6.99
N ASN A 170 9.48 7.81 6.61
CA ASN A 170 10.10 7.60 5.32
C ASN A 170 11.18 6.53 5.43
N ALA A 171 10.90 5.35 4.92
CA ALA A 171 11.79 4.20 4.99
C ALA A 171 13.14 4.39 4.27
N SER A 172 13.23 5.30 3.29
CA SER A 172 14.46 5.56 2.53
C SER A 172 15.57 6.21 3.35
N ASN A 173 15.22 7.00 4.36
CA ASN A 173 16.16 7.76 5.17
C ASN A 173 15.85 7.73 6.67
N ASN A 174 14.89 6.90 7.08
CA ASN A 174 14.39 6.77 8.46
C ASN A 174 13.88 8.08 9.09
N SER A 175 13.55 9.09 8.28
CA SER A 175 12.99 10.33 8.80
C SER A 175 11.50 10.21 9.11
N ILE A 176 11.04 10.95 10.12
CA ILE A 176 9.63 11.13 10.42
C ILE A 176 9.27 12.57 10.10
N LYS A 177 8.28 12.75 9.24
CA LYS A 177 7.85 14.06 8.74
C LYS A 177 6.38 14.30 9.04
N VAL A 178 6.04 15.56 9.28
CA VAL A 178 4.67 16.04 9.42
C VAL A 178 4.30 16.80 8.15
N ILE A 179 3.22 16.40 7.54
CA ILE A 179 2.69 16.94 6.29
C ILE A 179 1.47 17.80 6.63
N ASN A 180 1.44 19.03 6.16
CA ASN A 180 0.30 19.92 6.29
C ASN A 180 -0.17 20.35 4.90
N THR A 181 -1.26 19.76 4.40
CA THR A 181 -1.87 20.14 3.11
C THR A 181 -2.99 21.17 3.27
N THR A 182 -3.20 21.69 4.49
CA THR A 182 -4.20 22.75 4.71
C THR A 182 -3.69 24.12 4.24
N ALA A 183 -4.59 25.06 4.06
CA ALA A 183 -4.27 26.46 3.74
C ALA A 183 -3.89 27.29 4.98
N LYS A 184 -3.64 26.67 6.12
CA LYS A 184 -3.34 27.36 7.39
C LYS A 184 -2.02 26.88 7.98
N ASP A 185 -1.26 27.83 8.51
CA ASP A 185 -0.13 27.50 9.39
C ASP A 185 -0.62 26.80 10.65
N LEU A 186 0.01 25.68 10.98
CA LEU A 186 -0.24 24.95 12.20
C LEU A 186 0.91 25.20 13.18
N ARG A 187 0.57 25.69 14.39
CA ARG A 187 1.54 26.02 15.43
C ARG A 187 1.49 24.99 16.55
N ARG A 188 2.68 24.65 17.05
CA ARG A 188 2.83 23.71 18.17
C ARG A 188 2.12 22.37 17.95
N VAL A 189 2.30 21.77 16.76
CA VAL A 189 1.86 20.40 16.48
C VAL A 189 2.75 19.45 17.28
N CYS A 190 2.14 18.48 17.95
CA CYS A 190 2.85 17.45 18.69
C CYS A 190 3.07 16.22 17.80
N ALA A 191 4.31 15.98 17.38
CA ALA A 191 4.70 14.72 16.75
C ALA A 191 5.19 13.75 17.81
N LYS A 192 4.62 12.54 17.82
CA LYS A 192 5.01 11.45 18.71
C LYS A 192 5.37 10.21 17.89
N ALA A 193 6.58 9.70 18.09
CA ALA A 193 7.03 8.40 17.56
C ALA A 193 7.20 7.43 18.72
N VAL A 194 6.55 6.28 18.63
CA VAL A 194 6.61 5.23 19.66
C VAL A 194 7.08 3.93 19.02
N VAL A 195 8.07 3.33 19.61
CA VAL A 195 8.62 2.04 19.16
C VAL A 195 8.09 0.92 20.05
N TYR A 196 7.60 -0.12 19.44
CA TYR A 196 7.11 -1.31 20.11
C TYR A 196 7.89 -2.55 19.69
N ASN A 197 8.09 -3.46 20.61
CA ASN A 197 8.51 -4.81 20.28
C ASN A 197 7.36 -5.60 19.63
N LEU A 198 7.67 -6.72 18.98
CA LEU A 198 6.67 -7.61 18.37
C LEU A 198 5.64 -8.17 19.38
N ASN A 199 5.95 -8.16 20.67
CA ASN A 199 5.03 -8.54 21.74
C ASN A 199 4.13 -7.37 22.24
N GLY A 200 4.14 -6.22 21.56
CA GLY A 200 3.34 -5.04 21.89
C GLY A 200 3.88 -4.20 23.06
N LYS A 201 5.05 -4.51 23.61
CA LYS A 201 5.65 -3.69 24.67
C LYS A 201 6.40 -2.50 24.10
N GLU A 202 6.15 -1.31 24.63
CA GLU A 202 6.85 -0.09 24.25
C GLU A 202 8.34 -0.18 24.61
N VAL A 203 9.18 0.28 23.68
CA VAL A 203 10.61 0.48 23.88
C VAL A 203 10.80 1.96 24.20
N SER A 204 10.66 2.31 25.49
CA SER A 204 10.59 3.71 25.96
C SER A 204 11.80 4.54 25.54
N ASP A 205 13.00 3.96 25.58
CA ASP A 205 14.24 4.66 25.23
C ASP A 205 14.32 5.06 23.74
N CYS A 206 13.51 4.42 22.90
CA CYS A 206 13.39 4.72 21.48
C CYS A 206 12.21 5.64 21.14
N SER A 207 11.29 5.87 22.11
CA SER A 207 10.15 6.78 21.90
C SER A 207 10.58 8.25 21.94
N ARG A 208 10.00 9.08 21.08
CA ARG A 208 10.34 10.49 20.94
C ARG A 208 9.08 11.34 20.84
N ILE A 209 9.16 12.55 21.37
CA ILE A 209 8.11 13.58 21.24
C ILE A 209 8.79 14.89 20.82
N LYS A 210 8.21 15.58 19.85
CA LYS A 210 8.66 16.91 19.39
C LYS A 210 7.47 17.80 19.11
N TRP A 211 7.57 19.04 19.57
CA TRP A 211 6.65 20.11 19.21
C TRP A 211 7.26 20.91 18.09
N LEU A 212 6.50 21.16 17.01
CA LEU A 212 6.98 21.88 15.84
C LEU A 212 5.85 22.68 15.19
N ASP A 213 6.25 23.66 14.41
CA ASP A 213 5.36 24.44 13.55
C ASP A 213 5.42 23.87 12.14
N VAL A 214 4.28 23.83 11.45
CA VAL A 214 4.20 23.38 10.05
C VAL A 214 3.41 24.40 9.26
N SER A 215 4.07 25.09 8.35
CA SER A 215 3.41 26.11 7.51
C SER A 215 2.37 25.50 6.58
N ALA A 216 1.43 26.33 6.11
CA ALA A 216 0.42 25.96 5.14
C ALA A 216 1.06 25.35 3.88
N GLY A 217 0.52 24.22 3.41
CA GLY A 217 1.00 23.53 2.22
C GLY A 217 2.45 23.05 2.30
N ASN A 218 2.99 22.76 3.49
CA ASN A 218 4.39 22.41 3.69
C ASN A 218 4.62 21.15 4.51
N ILE A 219 5.89 20.76 4.55
CA ILE A 219 6.41 19.61 5.28
C ILE A 219 7.37 20.10 6.36
N ALA A 220 7.31 19.48 7.53
CA ALA A 220 8.30 19.70 8.59
C ALA A 220 8.86 18.37 9.08
N GLU A 221 10.18 18.30 9.20
CA GLU A 221 10.85 17.12 9.74
C GLU A 221 10.79 17.11 11.26
N ALA A 222 10.23 16.04 11.80
CA ALA A 222 10.13 15.83 13.24
C ALA A 222 11.36 15.12 13.79
N PHE A 223 11.74 13.98 13.17
CA PHE A 223 12.84 13.14 13.64
C PHE A 223 13.64 12.57 12.45
N VAL A 224 14.91 12.29 12.69
CA VAL A 224 15.83 11.54 11.82
C VAL A 224 16.42 10.39 12.62
#